data_bd08dd143e810802c9bf72e64abb3bce
#
_entry.id   bd08dd143e810802c9bf72e64abb3bce
#
_cell.length_a   1.000
_cell.length_b   1.000
_cell.length_c   1.000
_cell.angle_alpha   90.00
_cell.angle_beta   90.00
_cell.angle_gamma   90.00
#
_symmetry.space_group_name_H-M   'P 1'
#
loop_
_entity.id
_entity.type
_entity.pdbx_description
1 polymer ?
#
loop_
_entity_poly.entity_id
_entity_poly.type
_entity_poly.pdbx_seq_one_letter_code
_entity_poly.pdbx_strand_id
1 'polypeptide(L)'
;MKAIRKIVAGIDLSPFSSGILAYAGAISEGAGAEVIAVNVIDRNLVDSVETIFAREKRDFSSKRFLSDETYRRTQAMRELLEHSLPRHVPRSMKIRSGIPFTEVLRVVDEEEADLLVISAKGATNQKRHLLGGTCEKLFRHVPVSVLVLHS
;
A
#
# COMPACT_ATOMS: atom_id res chain seq x y z
N MET A 1 -16.88 17.52 -13.01
CA MET A 1 -15.79 16.70 -12.47
C MET A 1 -15.98 16.55 -10.97
N LYS A 2 -15.86 15.33 -10.48
CA LYS A 2 -15.99 15.08 -9.04
C LYS A 2 -14.75 15.63 -8.30
N ALA A 3 -14.97 16.30 -7.18
CA ALA A 3 -13.88 16.81 -6.36
C ALA A 3 -13.10 15.63 -5.71
N ILE A 4 -11.78 15.76 -5.65
CA ILE A 4 -10.94 14.79 -4.95
C ILE A 4 -10.94 15.13 -3.47
N ARG A 5 -11.51 14.26 -2.65
CA ARG A 5 -11.60 14.43 -1.20
C ARG A 5 -10.80 13.38 -0.43
N LYS A 6 -10.66 12.19 -1.00
CA LYS A 6 -9.93 11.08 -0.40
C LYS A 6 -9.01 10.43 -1.42
N ILE A 7 -7.75 10.33 -1.06
CA ILE A 7 -6.70 9.72 -1.87
C ILE A 7 -6.18 8.49 -1.14
N VAL A 8 -6.34 7.32 -1.74
CA VAL A 8 -5.69 6.10 -1.25
C VAL A 8 -4.32 6.00 -1.89
N ALA A 9 -3.29 5.84 -1.08
CA ALA A 9 -1.92 5.61 -1.51
C ALA A 9 -1.50 4.17 -1.18
N GLY A 10 -1.26 3.36 -2.20
CA GLY A 10 -0.79 1.99 -2.04
C GLY A 10 0.72 1.98 -1.76
N ILE A 11 1.11 1.56 -0.57
CA ILE A 11 2.48 1.63 -0.06
C ILE A 11 2.99 0.21 0.21
N ASP A 12 4.06 -0.18 -0.44
CA ASP A 12 4.70 -1.49 -0.24
C ASP A 12 5.97 -1.43 0.63
N LEU A 13 6.27 -0.25 1.18
CA LEU A 13 7.48 0.02 1.98
C LEU A 13 8.79 -0.18 1.20
N SER A 14 8.73 -0.11 -0.12
CA SER A 14 9.90 -0.08 -1.01
C SER A 14 10.50 1.32 -1.07
N PRO A 15 11.68 1.49 -1.71
CA PRO A 15 12.24 2.82 -1.96
C PRO A 15 11.35 3.77 -2.77
N PHE A 16 10.34 3.24 -3.47
CA PHE A 16 9.40 4.05 -4.27
C PHE A 16 8.27 4.66 -3.44
N SER A 17 8.08 4.18 -2.21
CA SER A 17 6.94 4.57 -1.36
C SER A 17 6.94 6.05 -0.98
N SER A 18 8.11 6.63 -0.74
CA SER A 18 8.23 8.07 -0.44
C SER A 18 7.76 8.94 -1.59
N GLY A 19 8.06 8.54 -2.83
CA GLY A 19 7.59 9.24 -4.04
C GLY A 19 6.07 9.20 -4.18
N ILE A 20 5.45 8.06 -3.89
CA ILE A 20 3.98 7.92 -3.91
C ILE A 20 3.35 8.90 -2.93
N LEU A 21 3.86 8.96 -1.70
CA LEU A 21 3.35 9.87 -0.69
C LEU A 21 3.61 11.34 -1.03
N ALA A 22 4.74 11.66 -1.65
CA ALA A 22 5.03 13.02 -2.10
C ALA A 22 4.02 13.50 -3.15
N TYR A 23 3.69 12.65 -4.13
CA TYR A 23 2.65 12.97 -5.12
C TYR A 23 1.26 13.07 -4.51
N ALA A 24 0.90 12.11 -3.66
CA ALA A 24 -0.40 12.14 -2.97
C ALA A 24 -0.53 13.40 -2.10
N GLY A 25 0.54 13.80 -1.42
CA GLY A 25 0.59 15.01 -0.63
C GLY A 25 0.41 16.28 -1.45
N ALA A 26 1.10 16.38 -2.58
CA ALA A 26 0.97 17.52 -3.49
C ALA A 26 -0.47 17.67 -4.04
N ILE A 27 -1.08 16.56 -4.41
CA ILE A 27 -2.48 16.55 -4.86
C ILE A 27 -3.41 16.93 -3.71
N SER A 28 -3.16 16.39 -2.51
CA SER A 28 -3.92 16.70 -1.30
C SER A 28 -3.91 18.20 -0.99
N GLU A 29 -2.74 18.83 -1.05
CA GLU A 29 -2.62 20.28 -0.81
C GLU A 29 -3.46 21.09 -1.79
N GLY A 30 -3.42 20.74 -3.08
CA GLY A 30 -4.20 21.44 -4.10
C GLY A 30 -5.70 21.19 -4.03
N ALA A 31 -6.11 20.02 -3.60
CA ALA A 31 -7.51 19.60 -3.58
C ALA A 31 -8.18 19.71 -2.21
N GLY A 32 -7.43 19.90 -1.13
CA GLY A 32 -7.94 19.81 0.24
C GLY A 32 -8.36 18.40 0.62
N ALA A 33 -7.64 17.38 0.13
CA ALA A 33 -7.99 15.97 0.29
C ALA A 33 -7.25 15.32 1.47
N GLU A 34 -7.81 14.23 1.98
CA GLU A 34 -7.15 13.35 2.95
C GLU A 34 -6.34 12.27 2.22
N VAL A 35 -5.18 11.92 2.76
CA VAL A 35 -4.36 10.81 2.26
C VAL A 35 -4.51 9.60 3.18
N ILE A 36 -4.86 8.46 2.61
CA ILE A 36 -5.02 7.19 3.32
C ILE A 36 -3.95 6.24 2.78
N ALA A 37 -2.90 6.02 3.55
CA ALA A 37 -1.82 5.10 3.17
C ALA A 37 -2.20 3.67 3.54
N VAL A 38 -2.06 2.75 2.59
CA VAL A 38 -2.41 1.33 2.77
C VAL A 38 -1.20 0.47 2.48
N ASN A 39 -0.88 -0.42 3.42
CA ASN A 39 0.08 -1.50 3.22
C ASN A 39 -0.61 -2.84 3.44
N VAL A 40 -0.30 -3.82 2.61
CA VAL A 40 -0.86 -5.17 2.72
C VAL A 40 0.25 -6.17 3.00
N ILE A 41 0.07 -6.95 4.06
CA ILE A 41 0.89 -8.13 4.33
C ILE A 41 0.37 -9.23 3.43
N ASP A 42 1.17 -9.60 2.43
CA ASP A 42 0.77 -10.59 1.44
C ASP A 42 0.64 -11.97 2.08
N ARG A 43 -0.51 -12.62 1.89
CA ARG A 43 -0.76 -14.00 2.35
C ARG A 43 0.34 -14.94 1.85
N ASN A 44 0.82 -14.76 0.64
CA ASN A 44 1.87 -15.61 0.09
C ASN A 44 3.17 -15.54 0.89
N LEU A 45 3.47 -14.39 1.49
CA LEU A 45 4.61 -14.26 2.40
C LEU A 45 4.42 -15.15 3.64
N VAL A 46 3.24 -15.09 4.25
CA VAL A 46 2.92 -15.89 5.44
C VAL A 46 3.03 -17.38 5.14
N ASP A 47 2.44 -17.83 4.03
CA ASP A 47 2.47 -19.21 3.59
C ASP A 47 3.90 -19.70 3.30
N SER A 48 4.74 -18.83 2.71
CA SER A 48 6.15 -19.13 2.44
C SER A 48 6.95 -19.33 3.72
N VAL A 49 6.76 -18.46 4.71
CA VAL A 49 7.44 -18.56 6.01
C VAL A 49 7.00 -19.84 6.74
N GLU A 50 5.69 -20.13 6.75
CA GLU A 50 5.15 -21.35 7.34
C GLU A 50 5.76 -22.60 6.70
N THR A 51 5.91 -22.63 5.38
CA THR A 51 6.54 -23.73 4.65
C THR A 51 8.00 -23.94 5.06
N ILE A 52 8.77 -22.87 5.21
CA ILE A 52 10.16 -22.93 5.65
C ILE A 52 10.26 -23.53 7.06
N PHE A 53 9.43 -23.06 7.99
CA PHE A 53 9.40 -23.57 9.37
C PHE A 53 9.04 -25.05 9.41
N ALA A 54 8.05 -25.47 8.60
CA ALA A 54 7.68 -26.88 8.50
C ALA A 54 8.83 -27.77 8.00
N ARG A 55 9.57 -27.31 6.99
CA ARG A 55 10.76 -28.02 6.48
C ARG A 55 11.86 -28.16 7.53
N GLU A 56 12.03 -27.16 8.37
CA GLU A 56 13.01 -27.15 9.46
C GLU A 56 12.50 -27.83 10.73
N LYS A 57 11.27 -28.37 10.71
CA LYS A 57 10.59 -28.97 11.88
C LYS A 57 10.53 -28.03 13.06
N ARG A 58 10.28 -26.74 12.79
CA ARG A 58 10.13 -25.69 13.79
C ARG A 58 8.67 -25.32 13.93
N ASP A 59 8.27 -24.95 15.14
CA ASP A 59 6.94 -24.45 15.40
C ASP A 59 6.74 -23.08 14.76
N PHE A 60 5.56 -22.88 14.16
CA PHE A 60 5.16 -21.62 13.55
C PHE A 60 3.75 -21.22 13.96
N SER A 61 3.57 -19.99 14.36
CA SER A 61 2.26 -19.39 14.61
C SER A 61 2.02 -18.27 13.60
N SER A 62 1.09 -18.48 12.66
CA SER A 62 0.72 -17.46 11.69
C SER A 62 0.13 -16.22 12.36
N LYS A 63 -0.64 -16.41 13.44
CA LYS A 63 -1.21 -15.32 14.23
C LYS A 63 -0.13 -14.44 14.85
N ARG A 64 0.89 -15.05 15.46
CA ARG A 64 2.01 -14.33 16.06
C ARG A 64 2.85 -13.62 14.99
N PHE A 65 3.12 -14.31 13.89
CA PHE A 65 3.85 -13.74 12.76
C PHE A 65 3.14 -12.49 12.22
N LEU A 66 1.82 -12.57 11.99
CA LEU A 66 1.03 -11.43 11.52
C LEU A 66 1.00 -10.27 12.51
N SER A 67 0.92 -10.58 13.81
CA SER A 67 0.95 -9.56 14.86
C SER A 67 2.29 -8.80 14.85
N ASP A 68 3.40 -9.52 14.77
CA ASP A 68 4.74 -8.95 14.75
C ASP A 68 4.98 -8.13 13.46
N GLU A 69 4.56 -8.65 12.30
CA GLU A 69 4.63 -7.95 11.03
C GLU A 69 3.78 -6.68 11.02
N THR A 70 2.57 -6.76 11.55
CA THR A 70 1.69 -5.59 11.65
C THR A 70 2.33 -4.49 12.49
N TYR A 71 2.90 -4.85 13.63
CA TYR A 71 3.60 -3.90 14.48
C TYR A 71 4.77 -3.24 13.74
N ARG A 72 5.64 -4.04 13.14
CA ARG A 72 6.81 -3.56 12.41
C ARG A 72 6.44 -2.62 11.26
N ARG A 73 5.45 -3.01 10.47
CA ARG A 73 4.99 -2.22 9.33
C ARG A 73 4.25 -0.95 9.75
N THR A 74 3.53 -1.00 10.86
CA THR A 74 2.88 0.19 11.44
C THR A 74 3.92 1.24 11.82
N GLN A 75 5.01 0.83 12.47
CA GLN A 75 6.09 1.76 12.81
C GLN A 75 6.78 2.34 11.57
N ALA A 76 7.09 1.49 10.61
CA ALA A 76 7.71 1.92 9.34
C ALA A 76 6.81 2.89 8.57
N MET A 77 5.51 2.60 8.50
CA MET A 77 4.55 3.47 7.82
C MET A 77 4.39 4.81 8.52
N ARG A 78 4.37 4.81 9.85
CA ARG A 78 4.27 6.05 10.62
C ARG A 78 5.46 6.97 10.35
N GLU A 79 6.67 6.44 10.39
CA GLU A 79 7.88 7.19 10.06
C GLU A 79 7.85 7.71 8.62
N LEU A 80 7.44 6.87 7.69
CA LEU A 80 7.35 7.23 6.28
C LEU A 80 6.37 8.38 6.05
N LEU A 81 5.21 8.34 6.68
CA LEU A 81 4.20 9.41 6.60
C LEU A 81 4.74 10.73 7.17
N GLU A 82 5.41 10.68 8.30
CA GLU A 82 6.00 11.87 8.91
C GLU A 82 7.05 12.52 8.02
N HIS A 83 7.89 11.74 7.35
CA HIS A 83 8.94 12.24 6.48
C HIS A 83 8.46 12.67 5.09
N SER A 84 7.38 12.07 4.60
CA SER A 84 6.97 12.22 3.20
C SER A 84 5.78 13.13 2.98
N LEU A 85 5.00 13.40 4.04
CA LEU A 85 3.82 14.28 3.95
C LEU A 85 4.02 15.54 4.78
N PRO A 86 3.64 16.72 4.25
CA PRO A 86 3.56 17.94 5.05
C PRO A 86 2.64 17.76 6.26
N ARG A 87 2.97 18.38 7.38
CA ARG A 87 2.23 18.21 8.65
C ARG A 87 0.73 18.55 8.54
N HIS A 88 0.38 19.52 7.72
CA HIS A 88 -0.99 20.00 7.56
C HIS A 88 -1.85 19.09 6.66
N VAL A 89 -1.26 18.13 5.95
CA VAL A 89 -2.02 17.18 5.11
C VAL A 89 -2.74 16.18 6.02
N PRO A 90 -4.08 16.12 6.00
CA PRO A 90 -4.83 15.11 6.75
C PRO A 90 -4.44 13.71 6.28
N ARG A 91 -4.17 12.83 7.23
CA ARG A 91 -3.67 11.50 6.92
C ARG A 91 -4.18 10.43 7.86
N SER A 92 -4.28 9.23 7.34
CA SER A 92 -4.47 8.02 8.12
C SER A 92 -3.71 6.87 7.45
N MET A 93 -3.60 5.75 8.14
CA MET A 93 -2.96 4.56 7.58
C MET A 93 -3.73 3.31 7.92
N LYS A 94 -3.63 2.30 7.05
CA LYS A 94 -4.21 0.98 7.25
C LYS A 94 -3.18 -0.08 6.91
N ILE A 95 -3.00 -1.03 7.82
CA ILE A 95 -2.20 -2.23 7.59
C ILE A 95 -3.20 -3.39 7.47
N ARG A 96 -3.22 -4.01 6.31
CA ARG A 96 -4.12 -5.13 6.00
C ARG A 96 -3.30 -6.41 5.79
N SER A 97 -3.95 -7.55 5.87
CA SER A 97 -3.36 -8.83 5.49
C SER A 97 -4.27 -9.55 4.51
N GLY A 98 -3.71 -10.15 3.48
CA GLY A 98 -4.46 -10.84 2.46
C GLY A 98 -3.78 -10.79 1.09
N ILE A 99 -4.58 -10.73 0.04
CA ILE A 99 -4.10 -10.56 -1.33
C ILE A 99 -3.99 -9.05 -1.60
N PRO A 100 -2.80 -8.51 -1.93
CA PRO A 100 -2.59 -7.06 -2.06
C PRO A 100 -3.62 -6.35 -2.92
N PHE A 101 -3.88 -6.84 -4.13
CA PHE A 101 -4.89 -6.28 -5.02
C PHE A 101 -6.28 -6.19 -4.36
N THR A 102 -6.72 -7.28 -3.76
CA THR A 102 -8.04 -7.38 -3.14
C THR A 102 -8.18 -6.43 -1.95
N GLU A 103 -7.16 -6.36 -1.11
CA GLU A 103 -7.22 -5.53 0.09
C GLU A 103 -7.15 -4.03 -0.24
N VAL A 104 -6.35 -3.63 -1.22
CA VAL A 104 -6.32 -2.23 -1.67
C VAL A 104 -7.68 -1.84 -2.26
N LEU A 105 -8.26 -2.71 -3.09
CA LEU A 105 -9.59 -2.48 -3.68
C LEU A 105 -10.67 -2.33 -2.61
N ARG A 106 -10.62 -3.14 -1.56
CA ARG A 106 -11.54 -3.01 -0.41
C ARG A 106 -11.40 -1.68 0.28
N VAL A 107 -10.19 -1.20 0.51
CA VAL A 107 -9.96 0.09 1.16
C VAL A 107 -10.49 1.23 0.29
N VAL A 108 -10.27 1.19 -1.02
CA VAL A 108 -10.85 2.17 -1.96
C VAL A 108 -12.36 2.22 -1.83
N ASP A 109 -13.01 1.08 -1.74
CA ASP A 109 -14.47 0.96 -1.58
C ASP A 109 -14.93 1.44 -0.20
N GLU A 110 -14.34 0.92 0.88
CA GLU A 110 -14.70 1.25 2.26
C GLU A 110 -14.58 2.75 2.55
N GLU A 111 -13.54 3.37 2.03
CA GLU A 111 -13.26 4.79 2.23
C GLU A 111 -13.98 5.70 1.23
N GLU A 112 -14.64 5.14 0.24
CA GLU A 112 -15.23 5.89 -0.86
C GLU A 112 -14.20 6.84 -1.51
N ALA A 113 -13.01 6.31 -1.76
CA ALA A 113 -11.90 7.08 -2.30
C ALA A 113 -12.19 7.65 -3.70
N ASP A 114 -11.59 8.77 -4.01
CA ASP A 114 -11.75 9.45 -5.30
C ASP A 114 -10.55 9.22 -6.23
N LEU A 115 -9.40 8.89 -5.65
CA LEU A 115 -8.15 8.68 -6.37
C LEU A 115 -7.33 7.58 -5.69
N LEU A 116 -6.72 6.73 -6.50
CA LEU A 116 -5.72 5.76 -6.06
C LEU A 116 -4.36 6.16 -6.65
N VAL A 117 -3.34 6.25 -5.80
CA VAL A 117 -1.95 6.50 -6.23
C VAL A 117 -1.12 5.26 -5.91
N ILE A 118 -0.46 4.71 -6.91
CA ILE A 118 0.35 3.49 -6.78
C ILE A 118 1.63 3.59 -7.60
N SER A 119 2.60 2.73 -7.30
CA SER A 119 3.80 2.58 -8.10
C SER A 119 3.60 1.54 -9.21
N ALA A 120 4.16 1.80 -10.37
CA ALA A 120 4.20 0.84 -11.48
C ALA A 120 4.96 -0.43 -11.09
N LYS A 121 5.94 -0.33 -10.17
CA LYS A 121 6.76 -1.44 -9.71
C LYS A 121 6.62 -1.62 -8.20
N GLY A 122 6.48 -2.87 -7.77
CA GLY A 122 6.54 -3.22 -6.36
C GLY A 122 7.94 -3.61 -5.90
N ALA A 123 8.07 -3.96 -4.62
CA ALA A 123 9.33 -4.33 -3.99
C ALA A 123 10.03 -5.53 -4.67
N THR A 124 9.26 -6.43 -5.28
CA THR A 124 9.77 -7.67 -5.91
C THR A 124 9.87 -7.60 -7.44
N ASN A 125 9.38 -6.53 -8.06
CA ASN A 125 9.37 -6.42 -9.51
C ASN A 125 10.65 -5.79 -10.04
N GLN A 126 11.49 -6.62 -10.68
CA GLN A 126 12.76 -6.20 -11.27
C GLN A 126 12.71 -6.03 -12.80
N LYS A 127 11.60 -6.34 -13.45
CA LYS A 127 11.49 -6.25 -14.90
C LYS A 127 11.21 -4.81 -15.35
N ARG A 128 12.03 -4.31 -16.27
CA ARG A 128 12.05 -2.90 -16.68
C ARG A 128 10.80 -2.37 -17.39
N HIS A 129 10.00 -3.24 -18.01
CA HIS A 129 8.97 -2.82 -18.96
C HIS A 129 7.55 -3.21 -18.57
N LEU A 130 7.36 -3.85 -17.44
CA LEU A 130 6.06 -4.37 -17.05
C LEU A 130 5.57 -3.68 -15.80
N LEU A 131 4.28 -3.39 -15.78
CA LEU A 131 3.59 -3.04 -14.55
C LEU A 131 3.67 -4.25 -13.60
N GLY A 132 3.84 -4.00 -12.30
CA GLY A 132 3.72 -5.05 -11.30
C GLY A 132 2.34 -5.70 -11.36
N GLY A 133 2.24 -6.97 -10.99
CA GLY A 133 0.97 -7.71 -11.06
C GLY A 133 -0.16 -7.03 -10.28
N THR A 134 0.14 -6.51 -9.10
CA THR A 134 -0.83 -5.77 -8.29
C THR A 134 -1.24 -4.45 -8.96
N CYS A 135 -0.27 -3.70 -9.50
CA CYS A 135 -0.53 -2.46 -10.21
C CYS A 135 -1.42 -2.67 -11.44
N GLU A 136 -1.12 -3.68 -12.25
CA GLU A 136 -1.90 -4.00 -13.44
C GLU A 136 -3.33 -4.38 -13.09
N LYS A 137 -3.54 -5.22 -12.08
CA LYS A 137 -4.87 -5.62 -11.63
C LYS A 137 -5.66 -4.43 -11.08
N LEU A 138 -5.03 -3.57 -10.29
CA LEU A 138 -5.68 -2.36 -9.78
C LEU A 138 -6.06 -1.42 -10.90
N PHE A 139 -5.15 -1.18 -11.83
CA PHE A 139 -5.41 -0.34 -12.99
C PHE A 139 -6.63 -0.80 -13.79
N ARG A 140 -6.80 -2.11 -13.95
CA ARG A 140 -7.91 -2.69 -14.73
C ARG A 140 -9.24 -2.71 -13.99
N HIS A 141 -9.24 -2.80 -12.66
CA HIS A 141 -10.45 -3.15 -11.90
C HIS A 141 -10.90 -2.08 -10.90
N VAL A 142 -10.06 -1.14 -10.53
CA VAL A 142 -10.48 -0.13 -9.54
C VAL A 142 -11.49 0.84 -10.17
N PRO A 143 -12.59 1.19 -9.46
CA PRO A 143 -13.66 2.02 -10.02
C PRO A 143 -13.40 3.52 -9.89
N VAL A 144 -12.19 3.93 -9.57
CA VAL A 144 -11.80 5.34 -9.41
C VAL A 144 -10.61 5.67 -10.30
N SER A 145 -10.28 6.95 -10.42
CA SER A 145 -9.09 7.39 -11.14
C SER A 145 -7.82 6.84 -10.48
N VAL A 146 -6.83 6.48 -11.28
CA VAL A 146 -5.57 5.90 -10.81
C VAL A 146 -4.42 6.73 -11.36
N LEU A 147 -3.54 7.13 -10.46
CA LEU A 147 -2.23 7.70 -10.81
C LEU A 147 -1.16 6.62 -10.59
N VAL A 148 -0.50 6.24 -11.66
CA VAL A 148 0.58 5.25 -11.63
C VAL A 148 1.91 5.98 -11.77
N LEU A 149 2.76 5.86 -10.76
CA LEU A 149 4.08 6.48 -10.76
C LEU A 149 5.13 5.52 -11.31
N HIS A 150 5.91 6.01 -12.25
CA HIS A 150 7.11 5.33 -12.76
C HIS A 150 8.32 5.87 -12.00
N SER A 151 9.11 4.97 -11.48
CA SER A 151 10.33 5.31 -10.73
C SER A 151 11.56 5.29 -11.62
#